data_ff67bc6cecd2ca27cda0203ba7cc79fd
#
_entry.id   ff67bc6cecd2ca27cda0203ba7cc79fd
#
_cell.length_a   1.000
_cell.length_b   1.000
_cell.length_c   1.000
_cell.angle_alpha   90.00
_cell.angle_beta   90.00
_cell.angle_gamma   90.00
#
_symmetry.space_group_name_H-M   'P 1'
#
loop_
_entity.id
_entity.type
_entity.pdbx_description
1 polymer ?
#
loop_
_entity_poly.entity_id
_entity_poly.type
_entity_poly.pdbx_seq_one_letter_code
_entity_poly.pdbx_strand_id
1 'polypeptide(L)'
;MISRNVFLPEELPYSQLEKIGIKQNDILRLPSQFVEPLMSGRVTPLIMGEVKTHSGELYRVPLKLQLTRNTADQVVVLTFPMRKEVLNDLNLSRTDIDRLKEGHILRKEVSEYGKRTQRYYQLDSETKSIMQKDAIHLRLSDRIKDIEKIGNIELGLEQKKAIHDGKPVELSVGNSKVTVGVNLKEPTGFKNLQGDMELWKQRQAEEYDRLNPGFVGFVKTDENRWEYHQVALSLQSKNSPSLNNEHKE
;
A
#
# COMPACT_ATOMS: atom_id res chain seq x y z
N MET A 1 11.18 -13.68 -8.71
CA MET A 1 11.34 -12.58 -9.68
C MET A 1 12.24 -11.54 -9.05
N ILE A 2 13.38 -11.22 -9.67
CA ILE A 2 14.25 -10.13 -9.22
C ILE A 2 13.49 -8.84 -9.54
N SER A 3 13.09 -8.10 -8.51
CA SER A 3 12.47 -6.79 -8.66
C SER A 3 13.50 -5.88 -9.31
N ARG A 4 13.25 -5.42 -10.54
CA ARG A 4 14.11 -4.42 -11.16
C ARG A 4 13.88 -3.10 -10.46
N ASN A 5 14.96 -2.47 -9.99
CA ASN A 5 14.90 -1.10 -9.51
C ASN A 5 14.38 -0.22 -10.65
N VAL A 6 13.29 0.48 -10.38
CA VAL A 6 12.67 1.46 -11.31
C VAL A 6 13.33 2.83 -11.12
N PHE A 7 13.84 3.08 -9.91
CA PHE A 7 14.51 4.32 -9.52
C PHE A 7 15.96 4.05 -9.18
N LEU A 8 16.83 4.99 -9.53
CA LEU A 8 18.25 4.95 -9.16
C LEU A 8 18.48 5.75 -7.88
N PRO A 9 19.51 5.44 -7.08
CA PRO A 9 19.82 6.19 -5.86
C PRO A 9 19.99 7.70 -6.09
N GLU A 10 20.52 8.08 -7.26
CA GLU A 10 20.77 9.47 -7.64
C GLU A 10 19.47 10.23 -7.94
N GLU A 11 18.39 9.52 -8.28
CA GLU A 11 17.08 10.10 -8.58
C GLU A 11 16.24 10.35 -7.33
N LEU A 12 16.68 9.87 -6.16
CA LEU A 12 15.92 9.98 -4.93
C LEU A 12 15.67 11.45 -4.55
N PRO A 13 14.43 11.83 -4.20
CA PRO A 13 14.09 13.19 -3.84
C PRO A 13 14.51 13.49 -2.38
N TYR A 14 15.82 13.53 -2.13
CA TYR A 14 16.40 13.69 -0.79
C TYR A 14 15.83 14.88 -0.04
N SER A 15 15.61 16.02 -0.73
CA SER A 15 15.03 17.21 -0.10
C SER A 15 13.60 16.99 0.41
N GLN A 16 12.84 16.09 -0.20
CA GLN A 16 11.50 15.72 0.28
C GLN A 16 11.59 14.71 1.44
N LEU A 17 12.52 13.77 1.36
CA LEU A 17 12.76 12.76 2.40
C LEU A 17 13.28 13.40 3.69
N GLU A 18 14.17 14.40 3.59
CA GLU A 18 14.66 15.15 4.74
C GLU A 18 13.55 15.93 5.48
N LYS A 19 12.53 16.42 4.75
CA LYS A 19 11.37 17.07 5.38
C LYS A 19 10.57 16.17 6.29
N ILE A 20 10.69 14.85 6.08
CA ILE A 20 10.06 13.83 6.94
C ILE A 20 11.09 13.12 7.82
N GLY A 21 12.23 13.76 8.07
CA GLY A 21 13.26 13.27 8.99
C GLY A 21 14.11 12.12 8.48
N ILE A 22 14.02 11.77 7.19
CA ILE A 22 14.78 10.66 6.59
C ILE A 22 15.95 11.24 5.79
N LYS A 23 17.13 11.19 6.37
CA LYS A 23 18.35 11.70 5.73
C LYS A 23 18.92 10.70 4.72
N GLN A 24 19.72 11.19 3.77
CA GLN A 24 20.36 10.36 2.76
C GLN A 24 21.14 9.18 3.37
N ASN A 25 21.91 9.41 4.41
CA ASN A 25 22.68 8.37 5.08
C ASN A 25 21.80 7.31 5.78
N ASP A 26 20.58 7.69 6.17
CA ASP A 26 19.64 6.76 6.79
C ASP A 26 19.08 5.80 5.75
N ILE A 27 18.77 6.29 4.54
CA ILE A 27 18.26 5.47 3.44
C ILE A 27 19.29 4.38 3.06
N LEU A 28 20.55 4.74 2.97
CA LEU A 28 21.63 3.80 2.62
C LEU A 28 21.85 2.72 3.68
N ARG A 29 21.37 2.96 4.91
CA ARG A 29 21.45 2.02 6.04
C ARG A 29 20.17 1.23 6.28
N LEU A 30 19.08 1.54 5.56
CA LEU A 30 17.83 0.81 5.69
C LEU A 30 18.05 -0.66 5.29
N PRO A 31 17.44 -1.62 6.00
CA PRO A 31 17.41 -3.01 5.57
C PRO A 31 16.81 -3.17 4.17
N SER A 32 17.24 -4.18 3.42
CA SER A 32 16.79 -4.45 2.05
C SER A 32 15.26 -4.52 1.92
N GLN A 33 14.59 -5.03 2.93
CA GLN A 33 13.11 -5.07 2.97
C GLN A 33 12.42 -3.71 2.84
N PHE A 34 13.12 -2.60 3.12
CA PHE A 34 12.63 -1.24 2.92
C PHE A 34 13.15 -0.64 1.61
N VAL A 35 14.42 -0.88 1.30
CA VAL A 35 15.07 -0.30 0.12
C VAL A 35 14.50 -0.91 -1.17
N GLU A 36 14.32 -2.22 -1.24
CA GLU A 36 13.79 -2.88 -2.44
C GLU A 36 12.39 -2.39 -2.84
N PRO A 37 11.37 -2.33 -1.94
CA PRO A 37 10.09 -1.73 -2.28
C PRO A 37 10.23 -0.26 -2.71
N LEU A 38 11.01 0.55 -1.99
CA LEU A 38 11.19 1.95 -2.31
C LEU A 38 11.76 2.13 -3.72
N MET A 39 12.89 1.48 -4.02
CA MET A 39 13.58 1.59 -5.31
C MET A 39 12.79 0.96 -6.47
N SER A 40 11.92 0.01 -6.19
CA SER A 40 11.01 -0.56 -7.18
C SER A 40 9.71 0.24 -7.36
N GLY A 41 9.50 1.33 -6.59
CA GLY A 41 8.29 2.15 -6.64
C GLY A 41 7.08 1.50 -5.98
N ARG A 42 7.30 0.48 -5.17
CA ARG A 42 6.28 -0.13 -4.32
C ARG A 42 6.13 0.67 -3.03
N VAL A 43 5.00 0.47 -2.37
CA VAL A 43 4.82 1.00 -1.02
C VAL A 43 5.72 0.24 -0.05
N THR A 44 6.48 0.97 0.76
CA THR A 44 7.38 0.39 1.77
C THR A 44 6.58 -0.22 2.94
N PRO A 45 7.21 -1.09 3.75
CA PRO A 45 6.77 -1.33 5.12
C PRO A 45 6.74 -0.02 5.92
N LEU A 46 6.18 -0.08 7.14
CA LEU A 46 6.19 1.08 8.04
C LEU A 46 7.62 1.43 8.47
N ILE A 47 7.95 2.69 8.32
CA ILE A 47 9.18 3.31 8.83
C ILE A 47 8.83 4.47 9.74
N MET A 48 9.77 4.87 10.58
CA MET A 48 9.59 6.09 11.39
C MET A 48 9.96 7.31 10.58
N GLY A 49 9.02 8.24 10.49
CA GLY A 49 9.25 9.55 9.92
C GLY A 49 8.92 10.66 10.93
N GLU A 50 9.26 11.88 10.58
CA GLU A 50 8.94 13.06 11.34
C GLU A 50 7.94 13.92 10.54
N VAL A 51 6.84 14.27 11.17
CA VAL A 51 5.82 15.14 10.57
C VAL A 51 5.75 16.41 11.36
N LYS A 52 5.90 17.55 10.68
CA LYS A 52 5.75 18.86 11.27
C LYS A 52 4.27 19.26 11.22
N THR A 53 3.73 19.65 12.38
CA THR A 53 2.36 20.18 12.46
C THR A 53 2.30 21.62 11.98
N HIS A 54 1.09 22.13 11.82
CA HIS A 54 0.87 23.55 11.53
C HIS A 54 1.40 24.48 12.62
N SER A 55 1.45 24.01 13.89
CA SER A 55 2.06 24.73 15.02
C SER A 55 3.60 24.69 15.01
N GLY A 56 4.21 23.95 14.09
CA GLY A 56 5.66 23.81 13.98
C GLY A 56 6.27 22.70 14.84
N GLU A 57 5.47 21.99 15.62
CA GLU A 57 5.92 20.86 16.42
C GLU A 57 6.27 19.66 15.54
N LEU A 58 7.35 18.95 15.89
CA LEU A 58 7.77 17.72 15.23
C LEU A 58 7.22 16.51 15.98
N TYR A 59 6.51 15.66 15.24
CA TYR A 59 6.02 14.39 15.75
C TYR A 59 6.66 13.25 14.99
N ARG A 60 7.15 12.26 15.72
CA ARG A 60 7.55 10.99 15.15
C ARG A 60 6.33 10.14 14.91
N VAL A 61 6.11 9.74 13.66
CA VAL A 61 4.97 8.92 13.26
C VAL A 61 5.45 7.77 12.37
N PRO A 62 4.85 6.58 12.53
CA PRO A 62 5.05 5.53 11.54
C PRO A 62 4.37 5.94 10.24
N LEU A 63 5.04 5.71 9.14
CA LEU A 63 4.52 6.02 7.81
C LEU A 63 5.06 5.03 6.79
N LYS A 64 4.36 4.92 5.67
CA LYS A 64 4.85 4.22 4.48
C LYS A 64 5.23 5.22 3.41
N LEU A 65 6.15 4.85 2.55
CA LEU A 65 6.62 5.65 1.43
C LEU A 65 6.35 4.94 0.12
N GLN A 66 6.19 5.73 -0.93
CA GLN A 66 6.19 5.23 -2.31
C GLN A 66 6.85 6.29 -3.20
N LEU A 67 7.79 5.87 -4.03
CA LEU A 67 8.32 6.74 -5.08
C LEU A 67 7.41 6.66 -6.31
N THR A 68 7.20 7.80 -6.92
CA THR A 68 6.48 7.91 -8.21
C THR A 68 7.07 9.06 -9.03
N ARG A 69 6.70 9.12 -10.31
CA ARG A 69 7.03 10.28 -11.15
C ARG A 69 5.80 11.18 -11.25
N ASN A 70 6.02 12.48 -11.14
CA ASN A 70 5.00 13.49 -11.40
C ASN A 70 4.83 13.73 -12.91
N THR A 71 3.95 14.65 -13.28
CA THR A 71 3.69 15.01 -14.68
C THR A 71 4.88 15.62 -15.41
N ALA A 72 5.89 16.12 -14.67
CA ALA A 72 7.14 16.64 -15.20
C ALA A 72 8.26 15.59 -15.20
N ASP A 73 7.92 14.31 -15.07
CA ASP A 73 8.84 13.16 -14.98
C ASP A 73 9.84 13.23 -13.80
N GLN A 74 9.60 14.10 -12.83
CA GLN A 74 10.44 14.20 -11.64
C GLN A 74 10.02 13.15 -10.61
N VAL A 75 11.00 12.54 -9.97
CA VAL A 75 10.74 11.60 -8.85
C VAL A 75 10.26 12.37 -7.63
N VAL A 76 9.13 11.93 -7.09
CA VAL A 76 8.53 12.48 -5.87
C VAL A 76 8.22 11.35 -4.89
N VAL A 77 8.22 11.66 -3.61
CA VAL A 77 7.84 10.72 -2.57
C VAL A 77 6.40 10.98 -2.11
N LEU A 78 5.58 9.93 -2.16
CA LEU A 78 4.28 9.91 -1.52
C LEU A 78 4.46 9.36 -0.10
N THR A 79 3.78 9.97 0.86
CA THR A 79 3.83 9.59 2.27
C THR A 79 2.45 9.17 2.74
N PHE A 80 2.39 8.04 3.44
CA PHE A 80 1.17 7.49 4.01
C PHE A 80 1.34 7.35 5.53
N PRO A 81 1.12 8.43 6.30
CA PRO A 81 1.27 8.39 7.75
C PRO A 81 0.20 7.51 8.38
N MET A 82 0.58 6.78 9.44
CA MET A 82 -0.35 6.00 10.22
C MET A 82 -1.35 6.94 10.92
N ARG A 83 -2.63 6.60 10.81
CA ARG A 83 -3.73 7.35 11.36
C ARG A 83 -4.55 6.47 12.30
N LYS A 84 -5.25 7.07 13.25
CA LYS A 84 -6.17 6.35 14.14
C LYS A 84 -7.39 5.84 13.40
N GLU A 85 -7.88 6.67 12.50
CA GLU A 85 -9.09 6.43 11.71
C GLU A 85 -8.88 6.88 10.27
N VAL A 86 -9.73 6.42 9.39
CA VAL A 86 -9.73 6.84 8.00
C VAL A 86 -10.23 8.28 7.92
N LEU A 87 -9.35 9.21 7.58
CA LEU A 87 -9.74 10.60 7.33
C LEU A 87 -10.25 10.73 5.89
N ASN A 88 -11.35 11.44 5.75
CA ASN A 88 -11.98 11.69 4.45
C ASN A 88 -11.57 13.06 3.88
N ASP A 89 -10.27 13.25 3.69
CA ASP A 89 -9.70 14.50 3.12
C ASP A 89 -10.07 14.68 1.63
N LEU A 90 -10.65 13.63 1.00
CA LEU A 90 -10.93 13.56 -0.43
C LEU A 90 -12.42 13.76 -0.76
N ASN A 91 -13.24 14.13 0.22
CA ASN A 91 -14.69 14.33 0.08
C ASN A 91 -15.43 13.14 -0.57
N LEU A 92 -15.01 11.92 -0.24
CA LEU A 92 -15.70 10.70 -0.65
C LEU A 92 -17.01 10.55 0.14
N SER A 93 -18.01 9.91 -0.46
CA SER A 93 -19.26 9.60 0.25
C SER A 93 -19.00 8.59 1.39
N ARG A 94 -19.90 8.54 2.36
CA ARG A 94 -19.83 7.53 3.44
C ARG A 94 -19.81 6.12 2.88
N THR A 95 -20.66 5.82 1.90
CA THR A 95 -20.69 4.52 1.22
C THR A 95 -19.36 4.19 0.55
N ASP A 96 -18.67 5.18 -0.04
CA ASP A 96 -17.34 4.97 -0.62
C ASP A 96 -16.33 4.60 0.45
N ILE A 97 -16.33 5.32 1.57
CA ILE A 97 -15.42 5.01 2.69
C ILE A 97 -15.68 3.60 3.24
N ASP A 98 -16.94 3.21 3.39
CA ASP A 98 -17.29 1.87 3.87
C ASP A 98 -16.79 0.79 2.89
N ARG A 99 -16.98 0.97 1.60
CA ARG A 99 -16.44 0.07 0.57
C ARG A 99 -14.91 -0.01 0.57
N LEU A 100 -14.23 1.12 0.79
CA LEU A 100 -12.78 1.13 0.94
C LEU A 100 -12.32 0.34 2.17
N LYS A 101 -13.05 0.45 3.29
CA LYS A 101 -12.79 -0.34 4.51
C LYS A 101 -13.01 -1.83 4.31
N GLU A 102 -13.92 -2.22 3.43
CA GLU A 102 -14.14 -3.60 3.00
C GLU A 102 -13.05 -4.12 2.02
N GLY A 103 -12.06 -3.29 1.69
CA GLY A 103 -10.96 -3.64 0.79
C GLY A 103 -11.26 -3.46 -0.70
N HIS A 104 -12.39 -2.84 -1.04
CA HIS A 104 -12.69 -2.53 -2.44
C HIS A 104 -11.83 -1.38 -2.95
N ILE A 105 -11.51 -1.45 -4.24
CA ILE A 105 -10.92 -0.33 -4.97
C ILE A 105 -12.05 0.42 -5.65
N LEU A 106 -12.04 1.74 -5.51
CA LEU A 106 -13.04 2.60 -6.12
C LEU A 106 -12.47 3.30 -7.33
N ARG A 107 -13.28 3.42 -8.38
CA ARG A 107 -13.03 4.29 -9.52
C ARG A 107 -14.09 5.38 -9.54
N LYS A 108 -13.66 6.64 -9.57
CA LYS A 108 -14.57 7.79 -9.59
C LYS A 108 -14.11 8.85 -10.58
N GLU A 109 -15.08 9.56 -11.15
CA GLU A 109 -14.80 10.77 -11.90
C GLU A 109 -14.55 11.91 -10.91
N VAL A 110 -13.46 12.64 -11.12
CA VAL A 110 -13.12 13.84 -10.38
C VAL A 110 -12.95 15.01 -11.34
N SER A 111 -13.36 16.20 -10.91
CA SER A 111 -13.19 17.42 -11.67
C SER A 111 -12.18 18.33 -10.94
N GLU A 112 -11.02 18.53 -11.54
CA GLU A 112 -9.98 19.41 -11.01
C GLU A 112 -9.54 20.39 -12.09
N TYR A 113 -9.49 21.66 -11.76
CA TYR A 113 -9.10 22.74 -12.68
C TYR A 113 -9.90 22.73 -14.01
N GLY A 114 -11.21 22.38 -13.94
CA GLY A 114 -12.09 22.30 -15.11
C GLY A 114 -11.90 21.07 -15.99
N LYS A 115 -10.99 20.15 -15.63
CA LYS A 115 -10.79 18.89 -16.33
C LYS A 115 -11.42 17.72 -15.56
N ARG A 116 -12.17 16.87 -16.27
CA ARG A 116 -12.69 15.64 -15.71
C ARG A 116 -11.70 14.51 -15.94
N THR A 117 -11.34 13.80 -14.88
CA THR A 117 -10.47 12.64 -14.93
C THR A 117 -11.07 11.49 -14.15
N GLN A 118 -10.69 10.27 -14.48
CA GLN A 118 -11.03 9.10 -13.69
C GLN A 118 -9.90 8.84 -12.71
N ARG A 119 -10.24 8.61 -11.43
CA ARG A 119 -9.27 8.37 -10.38
C ARG A 119 -9.62 7.12 -9.60
N TYR A 120 -8.60 6.34 -9.27
CA TYR A 120 -8.73 5.17 -8.42
C TYR A 120 -8.34 5.51 -6.99
N TYR A 121 -9.05 4.87 -6.05
CA TYR A 121 -8.83 5.00 -4.62
C TYR A 121 -8.70 3.62 -3.99
N GLN A 122 -7.75 3.47 -3.10
CA GLN A 122 -7.50 2.26 -2.33
C GLN A 122 -7.14 2.63 -0.90
N LEU A 123 -7.73 1.95 0.09
CA LEU A 123 -7.35 2.12 1.48
C LEU A 123 -6.15 1.23 1.80
N ASP A 124 -5.12 1.81 2.39
CA ASP A 124 -4.12 1.03 3.10
C ASP A 124 -4.63 0.77 4.53
N SER A 125 -5.01 -0.47 4.81
CA SER A 125 -5.63 -0.86 6.08
C SER A 125 -4.73 -0.63 7.29
N GLU A 126 -3.41 -0.68 7.11
CA GLU A 126 -2.43 -0.48 8.17
C GLU A 126 -2.30 1.00 8.57
N THR A 127 -2.02 1.86 7.61
CA THR A 127 -1.89 3.30 7.87
C THR A 127 -3.21 4.02 7.96
N LYS A 128 -4.32 3.38 7.50
CA LYS A 128 -5.63 4.01 7.31
C LYS A 128 -5.59 5.24 6.39
N SER A 129 -4.58 5.30 5.54
CA SER A 129 -4.44 6.33 4.52
C SER A 129 -5.13 5.90 3.22
N ILE A 130 -5.83 6.82 2.59
CA ILE A 130 -6.44 6.58 1.28
C ILE A 130 -5.41 6.93 0.21
N MET A 131 -5.00 5.94 -0.55
CA MET A 131 -4.14 6.08 -1.72
C MET A 131 -4.99 6.49 -2.91
N GLN A 132 -4.44 7.31 -3.81
CA GLN A 132 -5.14 7.71 -5.02
C GLN A 132 -4.19 7.76 -6.22
N LYS A 133 -4.71 7.45 -7.40
CA LYS A 133 -3.96 7.51 -8.66
C LYS A 133 -4.90 7.74 -9.84
N ASP A 134 -4.55 8.67 -10.71
CA ASP A 134 -5.34 8.92 -11.92
C ASP A 134 -5.27 7.73 -12.88
N ALA A 135 -6.40 7.41 -13.50
CA ALA A 135 -6.55 6.23 -14.37
C ALA A 135 -5.56 6.25 -15.55
N ILE A 136 -5.22 7.44 -16.06
CA ILE A 136 -4.28 7.59 -17.15
C ILE A 136 -2.89 7.05 -16.80
N HIS A 137 -2.48 7.18 -15.55
CA HIS A 137 -1.18 6.69 -15.09
C HIS A 137 -1.12 5.18 -14.85
N LEU A 138 -2.29 4.52 -14.73
CA LEU A 138 -2.35 3.06 -14.59
C LEU A 138 -2.16 2.35 -15.93
N ARG A 139 -2.52 3.00 -17.03
CA ARG A 139 -2.45 2.44 -18.40
C ARG A 139 -3.07 1.05 -18.48
N LEU A 140 -4.24 0.85 -17.88
CA LEU A 140 -4.86 -0.48 -17.71
C LEU A 140 -5.07 -1.20 -19.04
N SER A 141 -5.44 -0.48 -20.10
CA SER A 141 -5.61 -1.09 -21.42
C SER A 141 -4.32 -1.71 -21.96
N ASP A 142 -3.15 -1.08 -21.71
CA ASP A 142 -1.86 -1.65 -22.11
C ASP A 142 -1.53 -2.87 -21.25
N ARG A 143 -1.81 -2.81 -19.92
CA ARG A 143 -1.59 -3.94 -19.01
C ARG A 143 -2.45 -5.14 -19.37
N ILE A 144 -3.69 -4.91 -19.74
CA ILE A 144 -4.61 -5.97 -20.23
C ILE A 144 -4.03 -6.62 -21.49
N LYS A 145 -3.58 -5.83 -22.48
CA LYS A 145 -2.94 -6.35 -23.69
C LYS A 145 -1.67 -7.15 -23.38
N ASP A 146 -0.85 -6.69 -22.44
CA ASP A 146 0.36 -7.42 -22.03
C ASP A 146 -0.01 -8.81 -21.46
N ILE A 147 -1.06 -8.89 -20.65
CA ILE A 147 -1.55 -10.15 -20.08
C ILE A 147 -2.11 -11.07 -21.16
N GLU A 148 -2.94 -10.54 -22.07
CA GLU A 148 -3.48 -11.29 -23.19
C GLU A 148 -2.35 -11.89 -24.04
N LYS A 149 -1.32 -11.10 -24.32
CA LYS A 149 -0.15 -11.53 -25.11
C LYS A 149 0.68 -12.58 -24.38
N ILE A 150 1.02 -12.36 -23.08
CA ILE A 150 1.85 -13.29 -22.30
C ILE A 150 1.11 -14.61 -22.05
N GLY A 151 -0.18 -14.52 -21.72
CA GLY A 151 -1.02 -15.68 -21.43
C GLY A 151 -1.57 -16.39 -22.67
N ASN A 152 -1.38 -15.82 -23.87
CA ASN A 152 -2.02 -16.23 -25.09
C ASN A 152 -3.54 -16.48 -24.91
N ILE A 153 -4.19 -15.50 -24.27
CA ILE A 153 -5.62 -15.52 -23.94
C ILE A 153 -6.27 -14.23 -24.43
N GLU A 154 -7.58 -14.26 -24.60
CA GLU A 154 -8.38 -13.07 -24.85
C GLU A 154 -9.33 -12.83 -23.68
N LEU A 155 -9.27 -11.62 -23.10
CA LEU A 155 -10.21 -11.24 -22.06
C LEU A 155 -11.54 -10.81 -22.66
N GLY A 156 -12.62 -11.32 -22.11
CA GLY A 156 -13.97 -10.89 -22.47
C GLY A 156 -14.24 -9.45 -22.04
N LEU A 157 -15.24 -8.82 -22.65
CA LEU A 157 -15.62 -7.42 -22.37
C LEU A 157 -15.96 -7.22 -20.90
N GLU A 158 -16.67 -8.17 -20.25
CA GLU A 158 -17.03 -8.09 -18.84
C GLU A 158 -15.80 -8.17 -17.92
N GLN A 159 -14.80 -8.97 -18.27
CA GLN A 159 -13.55 -9.06 -17.54
C GLN A 159 -12.75 -7.75 -17.66
N LYS A 160 -12.63 -7.19 -18.87
CA LYS A 160 -11.98 -5.89 -19.09
C LYS A 160 -12.69 -4.79 -18.30
N LYS A 161 -14.02 -4.76 -18.32
CA LYS A 161 -14.83 -3.82 -17.56
C LYS A 161 -14.61 -3.98 -16.06
N ALA A 162 -14.63 -5.22 -15.55
CA ALA A 162 -14.39 -5.48 -14.13
C ALA A 162 -13.02 -4.94 -13.68
N ILE A 163 -11.96 -5.18 -14.44
CA ILE A 163 -10.63 -4.62 -14.16
C ILE A 163 -10.66 -3.10 -14.16
N HIS A 164 -11.30 -2.48 -15.16
CA HIS A 164 -11.46 -1.03 -15.22
C HIS A 164 -12.29 -0.46 -14.06
N ASP A 165 -13.20 -1.23 -13.51
CA ASP A 165 -14.00 -0.84 -12.33
C ASP A 165 -13.26 -1.11 -10.99
N GLY A 166 -12.00 -1.57 -11.05
CA GLY A 166 -11.18 -1.84 -9.87
C GLY A 166 -11.41 -3.21 -9.24
N LYS A 167 -12.20 -4.08 -9.89
CA LYS A 167 -12.45 -5.44 -9.41
C LYS A 167 -11.36 -6.38 -9.91
N PRO A 168 -10.80 -7.26 -9.05
CA PRO A 168 -9.88 -8.30 -9.51
C PRO A 168 -10.63 -9.34 -10.35
N VAL A 169 -9.92 -9.91 -11.31
CA VAL A 169 -10.46 -10.92 -12.24
C VAL A 169 -9.54 -12.14 -12.23
N GLU A 170 -10.16 -13.33 -12.09
CA GLU A 170 -9.47 -14.61 -12.22
C GLU A 170 -9.47 -15.04 -13.70
N LEU A 171 -8.31 -15.43 -14.19
CA LEU A 171 -8.06 -15.85 -15.56
C LEU A 171 -7.51 -17.28 -15.57
N SER A 172 -7.91 -18.08 -16.55
CA SER A 172 -7.31 -19.38 -16.81
C SER A 172 -6.25 -19.25 -17.89
N VAL A 173 -5.00 -19.56 -17.56
CA VAL A 173 -3.86 -19.52 -18.48
C VAL A 173 -3.26 -20.92 -18.56
N GLY A 174 -3.61 -21.66 -19.60
CA GLY A 174 -3.31 -23.08 -19.68
C GLY A 174 -3.92 -23.84 -18.48
N ASN A 175 -3.09 -24.56 -17.74
CA ASN A 175 -3.50 -25.32 -16.54
C ASN A 175 -3.39 -24.49 -15.24
N SER A 176 -3.08 -23.22 -15.33
CA SER A 176 -2.86 -22.34 -14.17
C SER A 176 -3.93 -21.27 -14.10
N LYS A 177 -4.21 -20.84 -12.86
CA LYS A 177 -5.04 -19.66 -12.60
C LYS A 177 -4.15 -18.45 -12.33
N VAL A 178 -4.55 -17.31 -12.84
CA VAL A 178 -3.89 -16.03 -12.58
C VAL A 178 -4.97 -15.01 -12.21
N THR A 179 -4.81 -14.33 -11.08
CA THR A 179 -5.70 -13.24 -10.69
C THR A 179 -5.02 -11.91 -10.95
N VAL A 180 -5.73 -11.02 -11.62
CA VAL A 180 -5.25 -9.70 -12.04
C VAL A 180 -6.18 -8.60 -11.57
N GLY A 181 -5.63 -7.44 -11.24
CA GLY A 181 -6.44 -6.31 -10.81
C GLY A 181 -5.64 -5.05 -10.48
N VAL A 182 -6.35 -4.00 -10.16
CA VAL A 182 -5.74 -2.75 -9.69
C VAL A 182 -5.19 -2.97 -8.29
N ASN A 183 -3.97 -2.47 -8.04
CA ASN A 183 -3.38 -2.37 -6.72
C ASN A 183 -2.44 -1.16 -6.69
N LEU A 184 -2.84 -0.10 -6.00
CA LEU A 184 -2.10 1.16 -5.97
C LEU A 184 -0.79 1.07 -5.16
N LYS A 185 -0.58 -0.01 -4.41
CA LYS A 185 0.69 -0.30 -3.74
C LYS A 185 1.79 -0.72 -4.72
N GLU A 186 1.42 -1.15 -5.91
CA GLU A 186 2.36 -1.50 -6.97
C GLU A 186 2.75 -0.26 -7.80
N PRO A 187 3.97 -0.20 -8.33
CA PRO A 187 4.45 0.96 -9.09
C PRO A 187 3.58 1.27 -10.30
N THR A 188 3.10 0.23 -10.96
CA THR A 188 2.21 0.37 -12.12
C THR A 188 0.75 0.60 -11.75
N GLY A 189 0.40 0.46 -10.45
CA GLY A 189 -0.99 0.45 -9.98
C GLY A 189 -1.75 -0.80 -10.39
N PHE A 190 -1.06 -1.86 -10.86
CA PHE A 190 -1.64 -3.09 -11.34
C PHE A 190 -0.83 -4.30 -10.87
N LYS A 191 -1.52 -5.32 -10.37
CA LYS A 191 -0.91 -6.56 -9.86
C LYS A 191 -1.45 -7.75 -10.63
N ASN A 192 -0.57 -8.69 -10.91
CA ASN A 192 -0.92 -10.04 -11.33
C ASN A 192 -0.39 -11.02 -10.28
N LEU A 193 -1.18 -11.98 -9.93
CA LEU A 193 -0.86 -13.02 -8.95
C LEU A 193 -1.14 -14.39 -9.56
N GLN A 194 -0.16 -15.27 -9.58
CA GLN A 194 -0.37 -16.65 -9.93
C GLN A 194 -1.16 -17.33 -8.81
N GLY A 195 -2.39 -17.72 -9.12
CA GLY A 195 -3.36 -18.29 -8.19
C GLY A 195 -4.78 -17.77 -8.44
N ASP A 196 -5.71 -18.30 -7.68
CA ASP A 196 -7.13 -17.95 -7.74
C ASP A 196 -7.48 -16.71 -6.91
N MET A 197 -8.77 -16.38 -6.88
CA MET A 197 -9.30 -15.25 -6.14
C MET A 197 -9.12 -15.40 -4.62
N GLU A 198 -9.17 -16.62 -4.10
CA GLU A 198 -8.96 -16.84 -2.67
C GLU A 198 -7.51 -16.57 -2.28
N LEU A 199 -6.56 -17.04 -3.09
CA LEU A 199 -5.15 -16.72 -2.88
C LEU A 199 -4.88 -15.21 -3.03
N TRP A 200 -5.59 -14.52 -3.93
CA TRP A 200 -5.50 -13.06 -4.06
C TRP A 200 -5.90 -12.37 -2.74
N LYS A 201 -7.04 -12.74 -2.16
CA LYS A 201 -7.52 -12.17 -0.90
C LYS A 201 -6.57 -12.50 0.26
N GLN A 202 -6.15 -13.76 0.35
CA GLN A 202 -5.20 -14.21 1.37
C GLN A 202 -3.90 -13.42 1.28
N ARG A 203 -3.34 -13.25 0.10
CA ARG A 203 -2.11 -12.49 -0.11
C ARG A 203 -2.24 -11.01 0.23
N GLN A 204 -3.40 -10.42 0.05
CA GLN A 204 -3.65 -9.05 0.50
C GLN A 204 -3.65 -8.94 2.03
N ALA A 205 -4.18 -9.94 2.72
CA ALA A 205 -4.14 -10.00 4.19
C ALA A 205 -2.72 -10.32 4.70
N GLU A 206 -2.05 -11.34 4.13
CA GLU A 206 -0.69 -11.73 4.51
C GLU A 206 0.38 -10.66 4.21
N GLU A 207 0.16 -9.81 3.20
CA GLU A 207 1.08 -8.71 2.91
C GLU A 207 1.15 -7.74 4.09
N TYR A 208 0.06 -7.59 4.81
CA TYR A 208 0.02 -6.87 6.07
C TYR A 208 0.84 -7.56 7.16
N ASP A 209 0.60 -8.86 7.41
CA ASP A 209 1.26 -9.60 8.47
C ASP A 209 2.75 -9.85 8.19
N ARG A 210 3.11 -10.05 6.93
CA ARG A 210 4.48 -10.37 6.50
C ARG A 210 5.42 -9.17 6.49
N LEU A 211 4.91 -7.98 6.22
CA LEU A 211 5.69 -6.75 6.25
C LEU A 211 5.89 -6.22 7.68
N ASN A 212 5.17 -6.77 8.65
CA ASN A 212 5.20 -6.40 10.06
C ASN A 212 5.59 -7.53 11.01
N PRO A 213 6.58 -8.39 10.71
CA PRO A 213 7.01 -9.38 11.69
C PRO A 213 7.63 -8.66 12.90
N GLY A 214 6.87 -8.53 13.97
CA GLY A 214 7.31 -7.85 15.19
C GLY A 214 7.19 -6.33 15.11
N PHE A 215 6.40 -5.78 14.19
CA PHE A 215 6.02 -4.38 14.26
C PHE A 215 5.16 -4.18 15.50
N VAL A 216 5.77 -3.55 16.42
CA VAL A 216 5.25 -3.24 17.71
C VAL A 216 4.35 -2.03 17.55
N GLY A 217 3.10 -2.18 17.93
CA GLY A 217 2.08 -1.16 17.75
C GLY A 217 2.46 0.16 18.44
N PHE A 218 2.21 1.26 17.76
CA PHE A 218 2.21 2.55 18.40
C PHE A 218 0.92 2.69 19.21
N VAL A 219 1.07 2.93 20.50
CA VAL A 219 -0.04 3.23 21.38
C VAL A 219 -0.08 4.74 21.56
N LYS A 220 -1.24 5.34 21.37
CA LYS A 220 -1.42 6.73 21.72
C LYS A 220 -1.46 6.86 23.24
N THR A 221 -0.54 7.64 23.77
CA THR A 221 -0.56 8.04 25.19
C THR A 221 -1.63 9.11 25.44
N ASP A 222 -1.99 9.32 26.71
CA ASP A 222 -2.95 10.35 27.14
C ASP A 222 -2.52 11.76 26.73
N GLU A 223 -1.22 11.97 26.48
CA GLU A 223 -0.65 13.24 26.02
C GLU A 223 -0.73 13.46 24.49
N ASN A 224 -1.52 12.68 23.77
CA ASN A 224 -1.63 12.79 22.32
C ASN A 224 -0.36 12.41 21.53
N ARG A 225 0.63 11.82 22.17
CA ARG A 225 1.88 11.35 21.59
C ARG A 225 1.75 9.89 21.16
N TRP A 226 2.42 9.54 20.09
CA TRP A 226 2.58 8.15 19.68
C TRP A 226 3.86 7.62 20.32
N GLU A 227 3.70 6.75 21.32
CA GLU A 227 4.83 6.06 21.92
C GLU A 227 4.96 4.65 21.35
N TYR A 228 6.21 4.26 21.13
CA TYR A 228 6.55 2.94 20.67
C TYR A 228 6.50 1.99 21.87
N HIS A 229 5.50 1.15 21.94
CA HIS A 229 5.45 0.05 22.91
C HIS A 229 5.63 -1.27 22.20
N GLN A 230 6.41 -2.19 22.78
CA GLN A 230 6.52 -3.56 22.29
C GLN A 230 5.22 -4.34 22.60
N VAL A 231 4.16 -4.04 21.87
CA VAL A 231 2.84 -4.67 22.05
C VAL A 231 2.85 -6.14 21.62
N ALA A 232 3.73 -6.51 20.69
CA ALA A 232 3.81 -7.88 20.17
C ALA A 232 4.13 -8.93 21.24
N LEU A 233 4.96 -8.60 22.22
CA LEU A 233 5.27 -9.51 23.32
C LEU A 233 4.10 -9.67 24.29
N SER A 234 3.30 -8.64 24.51
CA SER A 234 2.14 -8.71 25.40
C SER A 234 0.94 -9.44 24.81
N LEU A 235 0.82 -9.47 23.48
CA LEU A 235 -0.23 -10.26 22.81
C LEU A 235 0.13 -11.73 22.71
N GLN A 236 1.40 -12.07 22.56
CA GLN A 236 1.86 -13.47 22.58
C GLN A 236 1.68 -14.11 23.96
N SER A 237 1.86 -13.35 25.03
CA SER A 237 1.66 -13.87 26.39
C SER A 237 0.20 -14.12 26.76
N LYS A 238 -0.76 -13.47 26.09
CA LYS A 238 -2.20 -13.66 26.32
C LYS A 238 -2.79 -14.84 25.55
N ASN A 239 -2.11 -15.31 24.50
CA ASN A 239 -2.56 -16.42 23.66
C ASN A 239 -1.86 -17.76 23.97
N SER A 240 -1.02 -17.83 24.99
CA SER A 240 -0.49 -19.10 25.49
C SER A 240 -1.53 -19.74 26.38
N PRO A 241 -2.07 -20.92 26.04
CA PRO A 241 -2.93 -21.65 26.97
C PRO A 241 -2.13 -21.99 28.21
N SER A 242 -2.63 -21.61 29.38
CA SER A 242 -2.08 -22.01 30.66
C SER A 242 -2.17 -23.55 30.75
N LEU A 243 -1.03 -24.21 30.59
CA LEU A 243 -0.86 -25.60 30.98
C LEU A 243 -0.97 -25.66 32.50
N ASN A 244 -2.18 -25.89 32.96
CA ASN A 244 -2.40 -26.33 34.35
C ASN A 244 -1.79 -27.72 34.51
N ASN A 245 -0.59 -27.77 35.06
CA ASN A 245 -0.07 -28.97 35.68
C ASN A 245 -0.79 -29.15 37.01
N GLU A 246 -1.88 -29.86 36.99
CA GLU A 246 -2.35 -30.58 38.19
C GLU A 246 -1.52 -31.86 38.30
N HIS A 247 -0.45 -31.80 39.07
CA HIS A 247 0.08 -32.98 39.74
C HIS A 247 -0.75 -33.17 41.01
N LYS A 248 -1.59 -34.19 41.01
CA LYS A 248 -2.05 -34.86 42.19
C LYS A 248 -1.18 -36.10 42.43
N GLU A 249 -0.76 -36.21 43.64
CA GLU A 249 -0.13 -37.31 44.36
C GLU A 249 -0.38 -38.71 43.84
#